data_eeba6eeaed98a704f72294a322afb3bd
#
_entry.id   eeba6eeaed98a704f72294a322afb3bd
#
_cell.length_a   1.000
_cell.length_b   1.000
_cell.length_c   1.000
_cell.angle_alpha   90.00
_cell.angle_beta   90.00
_cell.angle_gamma   90.00
#
_symmetry.space_group_name_H-M   'P 1'
#
loop_
_entity.id
_entity.type
_entity.pdbx_description
1 polymer ?
#
loop_
_entity_poly.entity_id
_entity_poly.type
_entity_poly.pdbx_seq_one_letter_code
_entity_poly.pdbx_strand_id
1 'polypeptide(L)'
;MKRYVLLEVQTMNKVVTELIDNSINGLRHTQKLLTGVYEKYSSVYPNDELSLDRYFRAITNYLLNTVEKVVHDTKVADGKDELIKIIDDAMDSLRLATEYARNFTVEAHKINFDQDSDYDALSGLCAYVNIISRDLQEIYLYLDQAIDKLKYDKIL
;
A
#
# COMPACT_ATOMS: atom_id res chain seq x y z
N MET A 1 -10.30 -13.35 37.04
CA MET A 1 -11.00 -12.81 35.86
C MET A 1 -10.13 -11.86 35.03
N LYS A 2 -9.51 -10.86 35.62
CA LYS A 2 -8.64 -9.93 34.89
C LYS A 2 -7.47 -10.59 34.17
N ARG A 3 -6.90 -11.68 34.70
CA ARG A 3 -5.80 -12.42 34.05
C ARG A 3 -6.21 -13.14 32.76
N TYR A 4 -7.41 -13.73 32.74
CA TYR A 4 -7.91 -14.44 31.57
C TYR A 4 -8.23 -13.50 30.41
N VAL A 5 -8.87 -12.38 30.73
CA VAL A 5 -9.18 -11.35 29.75
C VAL A 5 -7.89 -10.77 29.15
N LEU A 6 -6.85 -10.53 29.97
CA LEU A 6 -5.56 -10.05 29.51
C LEU A 6 -4.85 -11.05 28.59
N LEU A 7 -4.88 -12.35 28.92
CA LEU A 7 -4.27 -13.39 28.08
C LEU A 7 -4.95 -13.50 26.72
N GLU A 8 -6.29 -13.46 26.70
CA GLU A 8 -7.06 -13.53 25.47
C GLU A 8 -6.82 -12.29 24.57
N VAL A 9 -6.80 -11.11 25.18
CA VAL A 9 -6.49 -9.85 24.49
C VAL A 9 -5.06 -9.90 23.95
N GLN A 10 -4.10 -10.39 24.73
CA GLN A 10 -2.71 -10.53 24.28
C GLN A 10 -2.57 -11.51 23.13
N THR A 11 -3.28 -12.65 23.17
CA THR A 11 -3.24 -13.65 22.10
C THR A 11 -3.85 -13.09 20.82
N MET A 12 -5.01 -12.42 20.92
CA MET A 12 -5.65 -11.77 19.79
C MET A 12 -4.77 -10.65 19.22
N ASN A 13 -4.16 -9.83 20.12
CA ASN A 13 -3.24 -8.78 19.73
C ASN A 13 -1.99 -9.32 19.03
N LYS A 14 -1.53 -10.50 19.40
CA LYS A 14 -0.38 -11.13 18.75
C LYS A 14 -0.64 -11.41 17.28
N VAL A 15 -1.78 -12.01 16.94
CA VAL A 15 -2.16 -12.30 15.54
C VAL A 15 -2.34 -10.98 14.78
N VAL A 16 -3.06 -10.02 15.34
CA VAL A 16 -3.26 -8.70 14.74
C VAL A 16 -1.93 -7.99 14.55
N THR A 17 -1.06 -8.04 15.56
CA THR A 17 0.28 -7.43 15.50
C THR A 17 1.11 -8.04 14.38
N GLU A 18 1.08 -9.35 14.20
CA GLU A 18 1.79 -10.02 13.10
C GLU A 18 1.28 -9.58 11.73
N LEU A 19 -0.03 -9.45 11.57
CA LEU A 19 -0.64 -8.97 10.33
C LEU A 19 -0.25 -7.52 10.04
N ILE A 20 -0.25 -6.68 11.06
CA ILE A 20 0.18 -5.28 10.93
C ILE A 20 1.67 -5.22 10.60
N ASP A 21 2.51 -6.02 11.24
CA ASP A 21 3.95 -6.06 10.96
C ASP A 21 4.23 -6.52 9.53
N ASN A 22 3.51 -7.52 9.05
CA ASN A 22 3.60 -7.97 7.65
C ASN A 22 3.20 -6.84 6.69
N SER A 23 2.16 -6.08 7.04
CA SER A 23 1.73 -4.92 6.26
C SER A 23 2.81 -3.83 6.24
N ILE A 24 3.43 -3.55 7.38
CA ILE A 24 4.52 -2.57 7.47
C ILE A 24 5.70 -2.98 6.59
N ASN A 25 6.11 -4.24 6.66
CA ASN A 25 7.21 -4.75 5.83
C ASN A 25 6.88 -4.64 4.34
N GLY A 26 5.67 -4.99 3.97
CA GLY A 26 5.18 -4.85 2.59
C GLY A 26 5.17 -3.39 2.13
N LEU A 27 4.68 -2.49 2.98
CA LEU A 27 4.64 -1.06 2.68
C LEU A 27 6.04 -0.48 2.46
N ARG A 28 7.00 -0.83 3.31
CA ARG A 28 8.38 -0.36 3.18
C ARG A 28 9.04 -0.88 1.90
N HIS A 29 8.80 -2.14 1.58
CA HIS A 29 9.29 -2.73 0.33
C HIS A 29 8.70 -2.02 -0.89
N THR A 30 7.40 -1.79 -0.87
CA THR A 30 6.69 -1.11 -1.95
C THR A 30 7.16 0.34 -2.12
N GLN A 31 7.43 1.05 -1.03
CA GLN A 31 7.97 2.41 -1.08
C GLN A 31 9.33 2.44 -1.78
N LYS A 32 10.22 1.49 -1.46
CA LYS A 32 11.53 1.39 -2.11
C LYS A 32 11.39 1.12 -3.61
N LEU A 33 10.51 0.19 -3.96
CA LEU A 33 10.25 -0.16 -5.35
C LEU A 33 9.68 1.05 -6.10
N LEU A 34 8.72 1.76 -5.52
CA LEU A 34 8.11 2.95 -6.12
C LEU A 34 9.16 4.05 -6.35
N THR A 35 10.03 4.30 -5.37
CA THR A 35 11.11 5.27 -5.48
C THR A 35 12.03 4.92 -6.65
N GLY A 36 12.43 3.66 -6.76
CA GLY A 36 13.29 3.19 -7.86
C GLY A 36 12.64 3.33 -9.23
N VAL A 37 11.36 3.00 -9.33
CA VAL A 37 10.60 3.12 -10.58
C VAL A 37 10.45 4.58 -10.97
N TYR A 38 10.16 5.45 -10.02
CA TYR A 38 10.04 6.90 -10.27
C TYR A 38 11.37 7.51 -10.73
N GLU A 39 12.47 7.14 -10.09
CA GLU A 39 13.80 7.57 -10.51
C GLU A 39 14.10 7.13 -11.93
N LYS A 40 13.75 5.90 -12.28
CA LYS A 40 13.92 5.39 -13.65
C LYS A 40 13.07 6.16 -14.64
N TYR A 41 11.79 6.43 -14.29
CA TYR A 41 10.91 7.23 -15.12
C TYR A 41 11.50 8.62 -15.36
N SER A 42 11.95 9.29 -14.31
CA SER A 42 12.52 10.64 -14.40
C SER A 42 13.81 10.66 -15.22
N SER A 43 14.59 9.60 -15.17
CA SER A 43 15.83 9.47 -15.94
C SER A 43 15.56 9.27 -17.43
N VAL A 44 14.58 8.41 -17.76
CA VAL A 44 14.24 8.10 -19.15
C VAL A 44 13.44 9.22 -19.82
N TYR A 45 12.56 9.87 -19.05
CA TYR A 45 11.66 10.92 -19.55
C TYR A 45 11.86 12.20 -18.74
N PRO A 46 12.97 12.95 -18.97
CA PRO A 46 13.22 14.18 -18.23
C PRO A 46 12.10 15.20 -18.42
N ASN A 47 11.83 16.00 -17.38
CA ASN A 47 10.79 17.05 -17.39
C ASN A 47 9.37 16.50 -17.60
N ASP A 48 9.14 15.23 -17.22
CA ASP A 48 7.83 14.60 -17.32
C ASP A 48 7.23 14.66 -18.74
N GLU A 49 8.04 14.30 -19.73
CA GLU A 49 7.67 14.37 -21.15
C GLU A 49 6.37 13.62 -21.46
N LEU A 50 6.05 12.56 -20.74
CA LEU A 50 4.86 11.75 -20.96
C LEU A 50 3.67 12.19 -20.10
N SER A 51 3.85 13.17 -19.23
CA SER A 51 2.80 13.66 -18.31
C SER A 51 2.25 12.58 -17.37
N LEU A 52 3.11 11.64 -16.95
CA LEU A 52 2.74 10.55 -16.06
C LEU A 52 3.17 10.79 -14.61
N ASP A 53 3.88 11.89 -14.32
CA ASP A 53 4.38 12.21 -12.97
C ASP A 53 3.24 12.28 -11.94
N ARG A 54 2.08 12.78 -12.34
CA ARG A 54 0.90 12.90 -11.46
C ARG A 54 0.48 11.55 -10.84
N TYR A 55 0.66 10.46 -11.57
CA TYR A 55 0.32 9.12 -11.06
C TYR A 55 1.30 8.70 -9.98
N PHE A 56 2.60 8.92 -10.19
CA PHE A 56 3.62 8.64 -9.17
C PHE A 56 3.41 9.47 -7.91
N ARG A 57 3.07 10.75 -8.05
CA ARG A 57 2.77 11.63 -6.92
C ARG A 57 1.56 11.15 -6.14
N ALA A 58 0.49 10.78 -6.84
CA ALA A 58 -0.73 10.29 -6.20
C ALA A 58 -0.46 8.97 -5.46
N ILE A 59 0.21 8.01 -6.10
CA ILE A 59 0.56 6.74 -5.48
C ILE A 59 1.42 6.99 -4.23
N THR A 60 2.44 7.85 -4.34
CA THR A 60 3.33 8.19 -3.24
C THR A 60 2.56 8.80 -2.07
N ASN A 61 1.67 9.75 -2.33
CA ASN A 61 0.91 10.43 -1.28
C ASN A 61 -0.04 9.48 -0.55
N TYR A 62 -0.77 8.65 -1.28
CA TYR A 62 -1.67 7.67 -0.66
C TYR A 62 -0.89 6.61 0.09
N LEU A 63 0.26 6.19 -0.42
CA LEU A 63 1.11 5.22 0.25
C LEU A 63 1.70 5.80 1.54
N LEU A 64 2.16 7.06 1.52
CA LEU A 64 2.63 7.74 2.73
C LEU A 64 1.53 7.85 3.79
N ASN A 65 0.31 8.18 3.38
CA ASN A 65 -0.82 8.23 4.29
C ASN A 65 -1.11 6.86 4.92
N THR A 66 -1.02 5.79 4.13
CA THR A 66 -1.18 4.42 4.61
C THR A 66 -0.08 4.08 5.62
N VAL A 67 1.17 4.42 5.33
CA VAL A 67 2.31 4.18 6.22
C VAL A 67 2.11 4.91 7.55
N GLU A 68 1.71 6.17 7.52
CA GLU A 68 1.46 6.96 8.72
C GLU A 68 0.43 6.27 9.62
N LYS A 69 -0.67 5.81 9.05
CA LYS A 69 -1.72 5.13 9.80
C LYS A 69 -1.25 3.78 10.34
N VAL A 70 -0.62 2.96 9.50
CA VAL A 70 -0.25 1.59 9.90
C VAL A 70 0.96 1.57 10.83
N VAL A 71 1.95 2.44 10.61
CA VAL A 71 3.18 2.45 11.41
C VAL A 71 3.00 3.23 12.71
N HIS A 72 2.35 4.40 12.66
CA HIS A 72 2.28 5.32 13.80
C HIS A 72 0.94 5.27 14.53
N ASP A 73 -0.16 5.45 13.81
CA ASP A 73 -1.47 5.60 14.43
C ASP A 73 -1.96 4.33 15.11
N THR A 74 -1.64 3.15 14.55
CA THR A 74 -2.03 1.87 15.16
C THR A 74 -1.37 1.68 16.54
N LYS A 75 -0.19 2.24 16.75
CA LYS A 75 0.55 2.12 18.03
C LYS A 75 -0.06 2.94 19.14
N VAL A 76 -0.76 4.02 18.81
CA VAL A 76 -1.35 4.93 19.77
C VAL A 76 -2.87 4.82 19.83
N ALA A 77 -3.44 3.86 19.13
CA ALA A 77 -4.89 3.62 19.13
C ALA A 77 -5.38 3.30 20.53
N ASP A 78 -6.47 3.96 20.94
CA ASP A 78 -7.10 3.77 22.23
C ASP A 78 -8.28 2.82 22.08
N GLY A 79 -7.95 1.53 22.08
CA GLY A 79 -8.93 0.47 22.01
C GLY A 79 -9.20 -0.07 20.61
N LYS A 80 -10.02 -1.12 20.60
CA LYS A 80 -10.33 -1.93 19.44
C LYS A 80 -11.04 -1.14 18.33
N ASP A 81 -12.04 -0.34 18.70
CA ASP A 81 -12.85 0.38 17.71
C ASP A 81 -12.04 1.46 17.00
N GLU A 82 -11.17 2.15 17.73
CA GLU A 82 -10.26 3.13 17.14
C GLU A 82 -9.25 2.45 16.21
N LEU A 83 -8.71 1.30 16.62
CA LEU A 83 -7.77 0.52 15.81
C LEU A 83 -8.42 0.06 14.50
N ILE A 84 -9.66 -0.43 14.55
CA ILE A 84 -10.42 -0.82 13.35
C ILE A 84 -10.58 0.38 12.42
N LYS A 85 -10.94 1.54 12.95
CA LYS A 85 -11.12 2.75 12.14
C LYS A 85 -9.83 3.16 11.46
N ILE A 86 -8.71 3.13 12.17
CA ILE A 86 -7.39 3.48 11.61
C ILE A 86 -7.03 2.53 10.47
N ILE A 87 -7.24 1.23 10.66
CA ILE A 87 -6.95 0.24 9.62
C ILE A 87 -7.89 0.41 8.43
N ASP A 88 -9.18 0.66 8.65
CA ASP A 88 -10.13 0.94 7.56
C ASP A 88 -9.70 2.16 6.73
N ASP A 89 -9.29 3.24 7.40
CA ASP A 89 -8.81 4.44 6.71
C ASP A 89 -7.52 4.17 5.92
N ALA A 90 -6.63 3.35 6.47
CA ALA A 90 -5.42 2.92 5.77
C ALA A 90 -5.76 2.10 4.52
N MET A 91 -6.75 1.21 4.62
CA MET A 91 -7.21 0.40 3.48
C MET A 91 -7.81 1.26 2.38
N ASP A 92 -8.55 2.31 2.72
CA ASP A 92 -9.08 3.25 1.73
C ASP A 92 -7.96 3.96 0.97
N SER A 93 -6.94 4.44 1.67
CA SER A 93 -5.77 5.06 1.04
C SER A 93 -5.02 4.07 0.14
N LEU A 94 -4.89 2.83 0.59
CA LEU A 94 -4.22 1.77 -0.16
C LEU A 94 -4.98 1.43 -1.45
N ARG A 95 -6.30 1.39 -1.37
CA ARG A 95 -7.15 1.17 -2.54
C ARG A 95 -6.96 2.29 -3.58
N LEU A 96 -6.89 3.53 -3.13
CA LEU A 96 -6.66 4.68 -4.02
C LEU A 96 -5.28 4.61 -4.65
N ALA A 97 -4.25 4.24 -3.89
CA ALA A 97 -2.91 4.03 -4.44
C ALA A 97 -2.93 2.96 -5.55
N THR A 98 -3.66 1.86 -5.33
CA THR A 98 -3.80 0.78 -6.32
C THR A 98 -4.51 1.28 -7.58
N GLU A 99 -5.57 2.09 -7.44
CA GLU A 99 -6.28 2.68 -8.59
C GLU A 99 -5.36 3.55 -9.43
N TYR A 100 -4.56 4.41 -8.80
CA TYR A 100 -3.61 5.26 -9.53
C TYR A 100 -2.51 4.45 -10.21
N ALA A 101 -2.06 3.35 -9.60
CA ALA A 101 -1.10 2.45 -10.24
C ALA A 101 -1.70 1.82 -11.51
N ARG A 102 -2.96 1.38 -11.45
CA ARG A 102 -3.66 0.85 -12.63
C ARG A 102 -3.85 1.93 -13.69
N ASN A 103 -4.24 3.12 -13.29
CA ASN A 103 -4.44 4.24 -14.21
C ASN A 103 -3.13 4.65 -14.89
N PHE A 104 -2.01 4.58 -14.20
CA PHE A 104 -0.70 4.78 -14.82
C PHE A 104 -0.52 3.83 -16.01
N THR A 105 -0.77 2.55 -15.81
CA THR A 105 -0.62 1.54 -16.86
C THR A 105 -1.59 1.80 -18.02
N VAL A 106 -2.85 2.15 -17.71
CA VAL A 106 -3.85 2.47 -18.74
C VAL A 106 -3.41 3.67 -19.58
N GLU A 107 -2.99 4.76 -18.94
CA GLU A 107 -2.56 5.96 -19.64
C GLU A 107 -1.27 5.73 -20.43
N ALA A 108 -0.34 4.96 -19.86
CA ALA A 108 0.90 4.60 -20.55
C ALA A 108 0.64 3.83 -21.86
N HIS A 109 -0.34 2.92 -21.86
CA HIS A 109 -0.69 2.15 -23.05
C HIS A 109 -1.33 2.99 -24.15
N LYS A 110 -1.83 4.18 -23.85
CA LYS A 110 -2.39 5.11 -24.84
C LYS A 110 -1.33 5.91 -25.57
N ILE A 111 -0.09 5.89 -25.10
CA ILE A 111 0.99 6.67 -25.69
C ILE A 111 1.54 5.96 -26.92
N ASN A 112 1.63 6.68 -28.03
CA ASN A 112 2.21 6.18 -29.27
C ASN A 112 3.64 6.69 -29.40
N PHE A 113 4.56 5.78 -29.67
CA PHE A 113 5.96 6.11 -29.89
C PHE A 113 6.35 5.87 -31.33
N ASP A 114 7.19 6.76 -31.85
CA ASP A 114 7.77 6.61 -33.18
C ASP A 114 8.93 5.61 -33.21
N GLN A 115 9.48 5.29 -32.01
CA GLN A 115 10.62 4.38 -31.88
C GLN A 115 10.30 3.26 -30.88
N ASP A 116 10.66 2.03 -31.26
CA ASP A 116 10.43 0.84 -30.43
C ASP A 116 11.18 0.89 -29.09
N SER A 117 12.36 1.53 -29.06
CA SER A 117 13.16 1.65 -27.83
C SER A 117 12.43 2.42 -26.72
N ASP A 118 11.67 3.46 -27.08
CA ASP A 118 10.87 4.24 -26.13
C ASP A 118 9.70 3.43 -25.61
N TYR A 119 9.07 2.65 -26.49
CA TYR A 119 8.01 1.73 -26.11
C TYR A 119 8.52 0.67 -25.11
N ASP A 120 9.70 0.09 -25.36
CA ASP A 120 10.28 -0.94 -24.50
C ASP A 120 10.59 -0.39 -23.10
N ALA A 121 11.13 0.84 -23.02
CA ALA A 121 11.40 1.50 -21.75
C ALA A 121 10.12 1.70 -20.94
N LEU A 122 9.07 2.21 -21.57
CA LEU A 122 7.78 2.44 -20.89
C LEU A 122 7.12 1.11 -20.50
N SER A 123 7.19 0.11 -21.35
CA SER A 123 6.68 -1.24 -21.06
C SER A 123 7.34 -1.82 -19.81
N GLY A 124 8.65 -1.64 -19.67
CA GLY A 124 9.39 -2.05 -18.47
C GLY A 124 8.90 -1.33 -17.20
N LEU A 125 8.67 -0.02 -17.30
CA LEU A 125 8.13 0.75 -16.19
C LEU A 125 6.72 0.27 -15.81
N CYS A 126 5.87 -0.01 -16.79
CA CYS A 126 4.53 -0.56 -16.55
C CYS A 126 4.59 -1.90 -15.84
N ALA A 127 5.54 -2.77 -16.20
CA ALA A 127 5.73 -4.05 -15.53
C ALA A 127 6.04 -3.86 -14.04
N TYR A 128 6.91 -2.92 -13.69
CA TYR A 128 7.22 -2.60 -12.29
C TYR A 128 6.01 -1.99 -11.57
N VAL A 129 5.27 -1.11 -12.20
CA VAL A 129 4.05 -0.52 -11.60
C VAL A 129 2.99 -1.61 -11.36
N ASN A 130 2.89 -2.60 -12.23
CA ASN A 130 2.01 -3.75 -12.02
C ASN A 130 2.43 -4.59 -10.81
N ILE A 131 3.73 -4.75 -10.59
CA ILE A 131 4.24 -5.42 -9.38
C ILE A 131 3.85 -4.61 -8.14
N ILE A 132 3.99 -3.29 -8.17
CA ILE A 132 3.56 -2.40 -7.09
C ILE A 132 2.07 -2.58 -6.82
N SER A 133 1.24 -2.56 -7.85
CA SER A 133 -0.22 -2.76 -7.71
C SER A 133 -0.55 -4.09 -7.04
N ARG A 134 0.15 -5.15 -7.40
CA ARG A 134 -0.03 -6.48 -6.81
C ARG A 134 0.38 -6.50 -5.34
N ASP A 135 1.52 -5.88 -5.02
CA ASP A 135 2.00 -5.79 -3.64
C ASP A 135 1.03 -5.00 -2.76
N LEU A 136 0.47 -3.91 -3.28
CA LEU A 136 -0.53 -3.11 -2.57
C LEU A 136 -1.79 -3.93 -2.28
N GLN A 137 -2.23 -4.76 -3.21
CA GLN A 137 -3.38 -5.65 -3.01
C GLN A 137 -3.09 -6.70 -1.94
N GLU A 138 -1.89 -7.24 -1.88
CA GLU A 138 -1.49 -8.20 -0.85
C GLU A 138 -1.49 -7.55 0.54
N ILE A 139 -0.98 -6.34 0.65
CA ILE A 139 -1.00 -5.57 1.89
C ILE A 139 -2.45 -5.31 2.32
N TYR A 140 -3.31 -4.96 1.39
CA TYR A 140 -4.74 -4.78 1.64
C TYR A 140 -5.35 -6.03 2.27
N LEU A 141 -5.01 -7.21 1.78
CA LEU A 141 -5.50 -8.48 2.34
C LEU A 141 -5.01 -8.71 3.78
N TYR A 142 -3.77 -8.37 4.09
CA TYR A 142 -3.28 -8.46 5.47
C TYR A 142 -4.07 -7.55 6.41
N LEU A 143 -4.34 -6.32 5.98
CA LEU A 143 -5.12 -5.37 6.78
C LEU A 143 -6.57 -5.82 6.94
N ASP A 144 -7.16 -6.36 5.89
CA ASP A 144 -8.51 -6.91 5.92
C ASP A 144 -8.62 -8.07 6.92
N GLN A 145 -7.63 -8.97 6.90
CA GLN A 145 -7.55 -10.07 7.86
C GLN A 145 -7.40 -9.55 9.31
N ALA A 146 -6.63 -8.48 9.50
CA ALA A 146 -6.49 -7.85 10.82
C ALA A 146 -7.83 -7.31 11.32
N ILE A 147 -8.61 -6.66 10.45
CA ILE A 147 -9.95 -6.19 10.80
C ILE A 147 -10.88 -7.35 11.14
N ASP A 148 -10.86 -8.41 10.35
CA ASP A 148 -11.67 -9.59 10.61
C ASP A 148 -11.35 -10.19 11.98
N LYS A 149 -10.09 -10.30 12.34
CA LYS A 149 -9.67 -10.76 13.65
C LYS A 149 -10.17 -9.84 14.77
N LEU A 150 -10.11 -8.54 14.56
CA LEU A 150 -10.58 -7.56 15.55
C LEU A 150 -12.09 -7.57 15.71
N LYS A 151 -12.86 -7.78 14.61
CA LYS A 151 -14.32 -7.74 14.65
C LYS A 151 -14.96 -9.03 15.09
N TYR A 152 -14.44 -10.17 14.63
CA TYR A 152 -15.15 -11.43 14.69
C TYR A 152 -14.54 -12.46 15.64
N ASP A 153 -13.30 -12.30 16.06
CA ASP A 153 -12.74 -13.18 17.08
C ASP A 153 -13.36 -12.86 18.43
N LYS A 154 -14.05 -13.82 18.99
CA LYS A 154 -14.68 -13.67 20.29
C LYS A 154 -13.64 -13.83 21.40
N ILE A 155 -13.59 -12.85 22.27
CA ILE A 155 -12.87 -12.96 23.53
C ILE A 155 -13.83 -13.59 24.52
N LEU A 156 -13.54 -14.81 24.88
CA LEU A 156 -14.37 -15.57 25.82
C LEU A 156 -14.11 -15.16 27.28
#